data_d8905f265923f1f791b3b85e6e23be02
#
_entry.id   d8905f265923f1f791b3b85e6e23be02
#
_cell.length_a   1.000
_cell.length_b   1.000
_cell.length_c   1.000
_cell.angle_alpha   90.00
_cell.angle_beta   90.00
_cell.angle_gamma   90.00
#
_symmetry.space_group_name_H-M   'P 1'
#
loop_
_entity.id
_entity.type
_entity.pdbx_description
1 polymer ?
#
loop_
_entity_poly.entity_id
_entity_poly.type
_entity_poly.pdbx_seq_one_letter_code
_entity_poly.pdbx_strand_id
1 'polypeptide(L)'
;MTDPLAERHVYGRLDAPITVLEFGDLECPYCRAAAPALRQLVDTSEGRVRLVWRHFPLFEVHPYALSAALAAEAAGVEGRFWEMHAELLKHQDRLTEPDLRRAAEALGLDPAAVAGDDAQVHAPAVSADYAAGIEAGVRGTPTVFVDGTRFHGKVTLERLREAVGAIA
;
A
#
# COMPACT_ATOMS: atom_id res chain seq x y z
N MET A 1 -5.32 18.06 -15.35
CA MET A 1 -4.33 18.15 -14.27
C MET A 1 -4.25 16.78 -13.64
N THR A 2 -3.16 16.08 -13.81
CA THR A 2 -2.94 14.79 -13.18
C THR A 2 -2.79 15.00 -11.67
N ASP A 3 -3.58 14.28 -10.90
CA ASP A 3 -3.45 14.26 -9.44
C ASP A 3 -2.03 13.77 -9.11
N PRO A 4 -1.17 14.59 -8.48
CA PRO A 4 0.18 14.16 -8.12
C PRO A 4 0.19 12.96 -7.15
N LEU A 5 -0.94 12.67 -6.51
CA LEU A 5 -1.13 11.47 -5.70
C LEU A 5 -1.43 10.23 -6.56
N ALA A 6 -1.94 10.40 -7.78
CA ALA A 6 -2.32 9.28 -8.65
C ALA A 6 -1.13 8.47 -9.17
N GLU A 7 0.08 9.04 -9.17
CA GLU A 7 1.29 8.38 -9.65
C GLU A 7 2.18 7.84 -8.51
N ARG A 8 1.80 8.06 -7.25
CA ARG A 8 2.57 7.59 -6.10
C ARG A 8 2.21 6.13 -5.79
N HIS A 9 3.24 5.32 -5.55
CA HIS A 9 3.13 3.90 -5.15
C HIS A 9 2.35 3.05 -6.16
N VAL A 10 2.79 3.08 -7.40
CA VAL A 10 2.27 2.26 -8.47
C VAL A 10 3.10 0.98 -8.63
N TYR A 11 2.45 -0.17 -8.59
CA TYR A 11 3.02 -1.47 -8.94
C TYR A 11 2.49 -1.88 -10.32
N GLY A 12 3.40 -2.19 -11.23
CA GLY A 12 3.08 -2.43 -12.63
C GLY A 12 3.38 -1.22 -13.51
N ARG A 13 2.80 -1.18 -14.70
CA ARG A 13 3.04 -0.11 -15.66
C ARG A 13 2.25 1.15 -15.29
N LEU A 14 2.88 2.31 -15.37
CA LEU A 14 2.22 3.59 -15.10
C LEU A 14 1.06 3.87 -16.07
N ASP A 15 1.19 3.41 -17.31
CA ASP A 15 0.22 3.61 -18.39
C ASP A 15 -0.79 2.44 -18.53
N ALA A 16 -0.82 1.51 -17.57
CA ALA A 16 -1.79 0.42 -17.60
C ALA A 16 -3.23 0.95 -17.63
N PRO A 17 -4.08 0.41 -18.53
CA PRO A 17 -5.44 0.96 -18.71
C PRO A 17 -6.38 0.71 -17.53
N ILE A 18 -6.10 -0.29 -16.68
CA ILE A 18 -6.95 -0.63 -15.53
C ILE A 18 -6.18 -0.35 -14.24
N THR A 19 -6.78 0.44 -13.36
CA THR A 19 -6.22 0.76 -12.05
C THR A 19 -6.97 0.03 -10.95
N VAL A 20 -6.23 -0.76 -10.17
CA VAL A 20 -6.69 -1.31 -8.90
C VAL A 20 -6.10 -0.45 -7.79
N LEU A 21 -6.97 0.19 -7.01
CA LEU A 21 -6.58 1.04 -5.88
C LEU A 21 -6.86 0.30 -4.58
N GLU A 22 -5.84 0.16 -3.75
CA GLU A 22 -5.95 -0.42 -2.41
C GLU A 22 -5.70 0.64 -1.35
N PHE A 23 -6.66 0.82 -0.46
CA PHE A 23 -6.44 1.47 0.83
C PHE A 23 -6.06 0.40 1.84
N GLY A 24 -4.87 0.48 2.38
CA GLY A 24 -4.30 -0.57 3.20
C GLY A 24 -3.55 -0.09 4.43
N ASP A 25 -3.34 -1.05 5.31
CA ASP A 25 -2.66 -0.91 6.59
C ASP A 25 -1.58 -2.00 6.69
N LEU A 26 -0.34 -1.59 6.87
CA LEU A 26 0.80 -2.51 6.88
C LEU A 26 0.84 -3.43 8.12
N GLU A 27 0.07 -3.13 9.14
CA GLU A 27 -0.10 -4.02 10.32
C GLU A 27 -1.36 -4.90 10.22
N CYS A 28 -2.23 -4.66 9.25
CA CYS A 28 -3.47 -5.41 9.09
C CYS A 28 -3.22 -6.81 8.50
N PRO A 29 -3.65 -7.89 9.19
CA PRO A 29 -3.47 -9.26 8.69
C PRO A 29 -4.27 -9.55 7.42
N TYR A 30 -5.38 -8.86 7.20
CA TYR A 30 -6.18 -8.99 5.97
C TYR A 30 -5.47 -8.35 4.77
N CYS A 31 -4.73 -7.25 4.96
CA CYS A 31 -3.88 -6.67 3.93
C CYS A 31 -2.71 -7.59 3.58
N ARG A 32 -2.11 -8.22 4.58
CA ARG A 32 -1.09 -9.25 4.36
C ARG A 32 -1.63 -10.41 3.51
N ALA A 33 -2.83 -10.88 3.85
CA ALA A 33 -3.47 -11.99 3.13
C ALA A 33 -3.84 -11.63 1.68
N ALA A 34 -4.23 -10.38 1.43
CA ALA A 34 -4.64 -9.90 0.11
C ALA A 34 -3.46 -9.62 -0.84
N ALA A 35 -2.30 -9.26 -0.32
CA ALA A 35 -1.16 -8.79 -1.10
C ALA A 35 -0.68 -9.76 -2.20
N PRO A 36 -0.56 -11.08 -1.98
CA PRO A 36 -0.16 -12.00 -3.05
C PRO A 36 -1.12 -12.00 -4.23
N ALA A 37 -2.43 -12.00 -3.98
CA ALA A 37 -3.43 -12.00 -5.04
C ALA A 37 -3.40 -10.70 -5.86
N LEU A 38 -3.26 -9.56 -5.20
CA LEU A 38 -3.16 -8.25 -5.86
C LEU A 38 -1.90 -8.14 -6.73
N ARG A 39 -0.75 -8.59 -6.23
CA ARG A 39 0.49 -8.61 -7.02
C ARG A 39 0.39 -9.56 -8.20
N GLN A 40 -0.11 -10.76 -7.99
CA GLN A 40 -0.27 -11.76 -9.05
C GLN A 40 -1.23 -11.29 -10.14
N LEU A 41 -2.28 -10.55 -9.77
CA LEU A 41 -3.18 -9.93 -10.74
C LEU A 41 -2.41 -9.01 -11.71
N VAL A 42 -1.55 -8.16 -11.18
CA VAL A 42 -0.72 -7.25 -11.99
C VAL A 42 0.28 -8.04 -12.82
N ASP A 43 1.04 -8.95 -12.19
CA ASP A 43 2.12 -9.70 -12.83
C ASP A 43 1.62 -10.55 -14.00
N THR A 44 0.39 -11.04 -13.92
CA THR A 44 -0.22 -11.90 -14.96
C THR A 44 -1.14 -11.14 -15.92
N SER A 45 -1.22 -9.83 -15.81
CA SER A 45 -2.12 -9.00 -16.63
C SER A 45 -1.56 -8.59 -17.99
N GLU A 46 -0.32 -8.97 -18.29
CA GLU A 46 0.38 -8.53 -19.51
C GLU A 46 0.43 -6.99 -19.65
N GLY A 47 0.59 -6.31 -18.53
CA GLY A 47 0.67 -4.84 -18.47
C GLY A 47 -0.67 -4.11 -18.53
N ARG A 48 -1.79 -4.84 -18.46
CA ARG A 48 -3.13 -4.22 -18.51
C ARG A 48 -3.62 -3.68 -17.18
N VAL A 49 -3.06 -4.14 -16.07
CA VAL A 49 -3.45 -3.75 -14.72
C VAL A 49 -2.28 -3.14 -13.97
N ARG A 50 -2.54 -2.06 -13.25
CA ARG A 50 -1.63 -1.52 -12.25
C ARG A 50 -2.30 -1.51 -10.88
N LEU A 51 -1.51 -1.68 -9.84
CA LEU A 51 -1.93 -1.56 -8.45
C LEU A 51 -1.41 -0.24 -7.87
N VAL A 52 -2.28 0.50 -7.24
CA VAL A 52 -1.94 1.74 -6.52
C VAL A 52 -2.25 1.53 -5.05
N TRP A 53 -1.27 1.82 -4.19
CA TRP A 53 -1.44 1.78 -2.75
C TRP A 53 -1.69 3.18 -2.18
N ARG A 54 -2.61 3.24 -1.21
CA ARG A 54 -2.82 4.41 -0.35
C ARG A 54 -2.88 3.97 1.11
N HIS A 55 -2.23 4.71 1.97
CA HIS A 55 -2.19 4.40 3.39
C HIS A 55 -3.54 4.67 4.07
N PHE A 56 -4.01 3.70 4.81
CA PHE A 56 -5.16 3.84 5.69
C PHE A 56 -4.88 3.16 7.03
N PRO A 57 -3.94 3.70 7.83
CA PRO A 57 -3.56 3.09 9.09
C PRO A 57 -4.71 3.12 10.09
N LEU A 58 -5.07 1.95 10.61
CA LEU A 58 -6.11 1.78 11.64
C LEU A 58 -5.47 1.94 13.03
N PHE A 59 -4.97 3.13 13.31
CA PHE A 59 -4.14 3.41 14.48
C PHE A 59 -4.83 3.18 15.83
N GLU A 60 -6.17 3.09 15.88
CA GLU A 60 -6.91 2.75 17.10
C GLU A 60 -6.77 1.27 17.49
N VAL A 61 -6.54 0.39 16.51
CA VAL A 61 -6.44 -1.07 16.72
C VAL A 61 -5.08 -1.63 16.33
N HIS A 62 -4.30 -0.90 15.53
CA HIS A 62 -2.97 -1.28 15.06
C HIS A 62 -1.94 -0.22 15.49
N PRO A 63 -1.26 -0.41 16.64
CA PRO A 63 -0.41 0.63 17.22
C PRO A 63 0.82 0.98 16.40
N TYR A 64 1.28 0.10 15.51
CA TYR A 64 2.44 0.34 14.66
C TYR A 64 2.11 0.70 13.20
N ALA A 65 0.82 0.75 12.86
CA ALA A 65 0.38 1.00 11.48
C ALA A 65 0.89 2.34 10.93
N LEU A 66 0.82 3.40 11.72
CA LEU A 66 1.30 4.72 11.31
C LEU A 66 2.82 4.73 11.11
N SER A 67 3.58 4.20 12.06
CA SER A 67 5.04 4.12 11.96
C SER A 67 5.48 3.30 10.74
N ALA A 68 4.79 2.20 10.46
CA ALA A 68 5.04 1.37 9.28
C ALA A 68 4.74 2.13 7.99
N ALA A 69 3.66 2.90 7.95
CA ALA A 69 3.31 3.76 6.80
C ALA A 69 4.40 4.82 6.54
N LEU A 70 4.88 5.48 7.59
CA LEU A 70 5.97 6.46 7.47
C LEU A 70 7.27 5.82 6.96
N ALA A 71 7.60 4.62 7.44
CA ALA A 71 8.78 3.88 6.96
C ALA A 71 8.66 3.52 5.47
N ALA A 72 7.48 3.10 5.03
CA ALA A 72 7.23 2.81 3.61
C ALA A 72 7.33 4.06 2.73
N GLU A 73 6.83 5.21 3.20
CA GLU A 73 6.99 6.49 2.51
C GLU A 73 8.47 6.89 2.38
N ALA A 74 9.24 6.75 3.45
CA ALA A 74 10.69 7.02 3.42
C ALA A 74 11.41 6.13 2.40
N ALA A 75 11.08 4.85 2.36
CA ALA A 75 11.60 3.93 1.35
C ALA A 75 11.19 4.35 -0.07
N GLY A 76 9.99 4.89 -0.22
CA GLY A 76 9.46 5.37 -1.49
C GLY A 76 10.25 6.54 -2.08
N VAL A 77 10.82 7.40 -1.25
CA VAL A 77 11.72 8.49 -1.70
C VAL A 77 12.94 7.95 -2.45
N GLU A 78 13.42 6.77 -2.05
CA GLU A 78 14.56 6.10 -2.70
C GLU A 78 14.11 5.05 -3.76
N GLY A 79 12.84 5.07 -4.16
CA GLY A 79 12.31 4.15 -5.17
C GLY A 79 12.11 2.72 -4.67
N ARG A 80 12.04 2.51 -3.34
CA ARG A 80 12.00 1.19 -2.70
C ARG A 80 10.70 0.96 -1.90
N PHE A 81 9.61 1.66 -2.28
CA PHE A 81 8.33 1.52 -1.59
C PHE A 81 7.85 0.08 -1.55
N TRP A 82 7.80 -0.59 -2.70
CA TRP A 82 7.20 -1.92 -2.80
C TRP A 82 8.02 -3.01 -2.12
N GLU A 83 9.33 -2.86 -2.06
CA GLU A 83 10.20 -3.75 -1.29
C GLU A 83 9.96 -3.59 0.21
N MET A 84 9.87 -2.35 0.69
CA MET A 84 9.53 -2.09 2.10
C MET A 84 8.12 -2.55 2.43
N HIS A 85 7.15 -2.27 1.58
CA HIS A 85 5.77 -2.74 1.72
C HIS A 85 5.70 -4.27 1.89
N ALA A 86 6.41 -5.01 1.04
CA ALA A 86 6.47 -6.46 1.11
C ALA A 86 7.13 -6.95 2.41
N GLU A 87 8.23 -6.31 2.81
CA GLU A 87 8.98 -6.67 4.02
C GLU A 87 8.13 -6.44 5.28
N LEU A 88 7.47 -5.30 5.38
CA LEU A 88 6.63 -4.97 6.55
C LEU A 88 5.39 -5.86 6.64
N LEU A 89 4.72 -6.15 5.53
CA LEU A 89 3.60 -7.09 5.53
C LEU A 89 4.02 -8.51 5.91
N LYS A 90 5.21 -8.94 5.49
CA LYS A 90 5.75 -10.25 5.82
C LYS A 90 6.05 -10.40 7.31
N HIS A 91 6.48 -9.33 7.95
CA HIS A 91 6.94 -9.31 9.33
C HIS A 91 6.09 -8.40 10.22
N GLN A 92 4.78 -8.58 10.21
CA GLN A 92 3.82 -7.76 10.98
C GLN A 92 4.00 -7.88 12.50
N ASP A 93 4.71 -8.87 12.96
CA ASP A 93 5.13 -9.05 14.36
C ASP A 93 6.40 -8.26 14.74
N ARG A 94 7.00 -7.55 13.78
CA ARG A 94 8.28 -6.83 13.91
C ARG A 94 8.17 -5.44 13.31
N LEU A 95 7.38 -4.57 13.93
CA LEU A 95 7.11 -3.20 13.46
C LEU A 95 7.50 -2.13 14.49
N THR A 96 8.27 -2.49 15.52
CA THR A 96 8.84 -1.48 16.42
C THR A 96 9.87 -0.63 15.67
N GLU A 97 10.24 0.52 16.25
CA GLU A 97 11.22 1.40 15.63
C GLU A 97 12.55 0.68 15.30
N PRO A 98 13.15 -0.11 16.20
CA PRO A 98 14.34 -0.91 15.85
C PRO A 98 14.09 -1.91 14.73
N ASP A 99 12.89 -2.48 14.63
CA ASP A 99 12.52 -3.42 13.57
C ASP A 99 12.44 -2.74 12.21
N LEU A 100 11.84 -1.54 12.15
CA LEU A 100 11.77 -0.73 10.94
C LEU A 100 13.16 -0.36 10.43
N ARG A 101 14.07 0.01 11.35
CA ARG A 101 15.46 0.32 11.01
C ARG A 101 16.20 -0.90 10.46
N ARG A 102 15.99 -2.08 11.05
CA ARG A 102 16.56 -3.34 10.52
C ARG A 102 16.01 -3.68 9.13
N ALA A 103 14.72 -3.47 8.91
CA ALA A 103 14.11 -3.66 7.57
C ALA A 103 14.76 -2.75 6.53
N ALA A 104 15.01 -1.49 6.87
CA ALA A 104 15.70 -0.54 6.00
C ALA A 104 17.13 -0.99 5.68
N GLU A 105 17.90 -1.40 6.70
CA GLU A 105 19.25 -1.92 6.52
C GLU A 105 19.29 -3.13 5.57
N ALA A 106 18.33 -4.05 5.74
CA ALA A 106 18.23 -5.24 4.88
C ALA A 106 17.94 -4.87 3.41
N LEU A 107 17.31 -3.74 3.17
CA LEU A 107 17.00 -3.21 1.83
C LEU A 107 18.08 -2.24 1.30
N GLY A 108 19.14 -2.00 2.06
CA GLY A 108 20.19 -1.05 1.68
C GLY A 108 19.78 0.42 1.80
N LEU A 109 18.78 0.72 2.62
CA LEU A 109 18.29 2.07 2.89
C LEU A 109 18.91 2.64 4.16
N ASP A 110 18.86 3.97 4.29
CA ASP A 110 19.30 4.64 5.52
C ASP A 110 18.31 4.31 6.67
N PRO A 111 18.73 3.61 7.72
CA PRO A 111 17.88 3.27 8.83
C PRO A 111 17.42 4.49 9.66
N ALA A 112 18.16 5.60 9.61
CA ALA A 112 17.76 6.82 10.31
C ALA A 112 16.51 7.46 9.69
N ALA A 113 16.36 7.38 8.37
CA ALA A 113 15.30 8.04 7.62
C ALA A 113 13.91 7.39 7.80
N VAL A 114 13.84 6.11 8.18
CA VAL A 114 12.60 5.32 8.14
C VAL A 114 11.80 5.32 9.44
N ALA A 115 12.35 5.83 10.53
CA ALA A 115 11.69 5.79 11.83
C ALA A 115 12.12 6.98 12.71
N GLY A 116 11.35 7.21 13.79
CA GLY A 116 11.59 8.32 14.70
C GLY A 116 11.25 9.69 14.09
N ASP A 117 11.94 10.72 14.54
CA ASP A 117 11.65 12.10 14.13
C ASP A 117 11.88 12.34 12.64
N ASP A 118 12.89 11.71 12.05
CA ASP A 118 13.21 11.89 10.63
C ASP A 118 12.11 11.38 9.70
N ALA A 119 11.37 10.36 10.14
CA ALA A 119 10.25 9.82 9.36
C ALA A 119 9.00 10.73 9.40
N GLN A 120 8.90 11.67 10.35
CA GLN A 120 7.74 12.55 10.49
C GLN A 120 7.53 13.50 9.31
N VAL A 121 8.54 13.75 8.50
CA VAL A 121 8.44 14.52 7.26
C VAL A 121 7.43 13.90 6.29
N HIS A 122 7.17 12.60 6.40
CA HIS A 122 6.23 11.86 5.56
C HIS A 122 4.78 11.84 6.08
N ALA A 123 4.53 12.36 7.29
CA ALA A 123 3.19 12.37 7.88
C ALA A 123 2.13 13.08 7.01
N PRO A 124 2.42 14.19 6.32
CA PRO A 124 1.44 14.82 5.41
C PRO A 124 0.96 13.91 4.29
N ALA A 125 1.85 13.07 3.72
CA ALA A 125 1.49 12.13 2.66
C ALA A 125 0.53 11.04 3.18
N VAL A 126 0.83 10.47 4.35
CA VAL A 126 -0.04 9.48 4.99
C VAL A 126 -1.39 10.08 5.38
N SER A 127 -1.40 11.31 5.91
CA SER A 127 -2.63 12.03 6.27
C SER A 127 -3.51 12.31 5.05
N ALA A 128 -2.91 12.68 3.92
CA ALA A 128 -3.63 12.92 2.67
C ALA A 128 -4.29 11.62 2.15
N ASP A 129 -3.56 10.51 2.19
CA ASP A 129 -4.12 9.20 1.82
C ASP A 129 -5.28 8.80 2.73
N TYR A 130 -5.12 9.00 4.03
CA TYR A 130 -6.16 8.68 5.01
C TYR A 130 -7.42 9.52 4.78
N ALA A 131 -7.26 10.83 4.56
CA ALA A 131 -8.37 11.73 4.25
C ALA A 131 -9.11 11.33 2.97
N ALA A 132 -8.36 10.97 1.92
CA ALA A 132 -8.94 10.47 0.67
C ALA A 132 -9.73 9.17 0.89
N GLY A 133 -9.23 8.28 1.75
CA GLY A 133 -9.95 7.07 2.15
C GLY A 133 -11.27 7.37 2.86
N ILE A 134 -11.27 8.29 3.79
CA ILE A 134 -12.50 8.75 4.48
C ILE A 134 -13.51 9.29 3.47
N GLU A 135 -13.09 10.15 2.55
CA GLU A 135 -13.95 10.69 1.48
C GLU A 135 -14.50 9.60 0.57
N ALA A 136 -13.72 8.57 0.29
CA ALA A 136 -14.13 7.41 -0.52
C ALA A 136 -15.02 6.41 0.26
N GLY A 137 -15.32 6.67 1.52
CA GLY A 137 -16.15 5.80 2.36
C GLY A 137 -15.41 4.59 2.92
N VAL A 138 -14.09 4.60 2.95
CA VAL A 138 -13.27 3.54 3.55
C VAL A 138 -13.48 3.52 5.06
N ARG A 139 -13.77 2.34 5.61
CA ARG A 139 -13.96 2.13 7.05
C ARG A 139 -13.12 1.00 7.63
N GLY A 140 -12.37 0.33 6.79
CA GLY A 140 -11.52 -0.79 7.17
C GLY A 140 -10.59 -1.18 6.03
N THR A 141 -9.68 -2.08 6.31
CA THR A 141 -8.64 -2.50 5.37
C THR A 141 -8.62 -4.02 5.16
N PRO A 142 -8.24 -4.49 3.98
CA PRO A 142 -8.07 -3.70 2.77
C PRO A 142 -9.43 -3.23 2.21
N THR A 143 -9.47 -2.04 1.62
CA THR A 143 -10.56 -1.61 0.76
C THR A 143 -10.01 -1.42 -0.63
N VAL A 144 -10.61 -2.07 -1.60
CA VAL A 144 -10.12 -2.14 -2.99
C VAL A 144 -11.16 -1.55 -3.94
N PHE A 145 -10.69 -0.75 -4.89
CA PHE A 145 -11.48 -0.22 -6.00
C PHE A 145 -10.85 -0.67 -7.32
N VAL A 146 -11.68 -1.09 -8.26
CA VAL A 146 -11.26 -1.43 -9.63
C VAL A 146 -11.85 -0.38 -10.56
N ASP A 147 -11.00 0.46 -11.16
CA ASP A 147 -11.40 1.62 -11.96
C ASP A 147 -12.51 2.45 -11.30
N GLY A 148 -12.34 2.75 -10.01
CA GLY A 148 -13.28 3.56 -9.24
C GLY A 148 -14.50 2.80 -8.70
N THR A 149 -14.71 1.55 -9.08
CA THR A 149 -15.79 0.72 -8.55
C THR A 149 -15.31 -0.10 -7.37
N ARG A 150 -16.01 0.02 -6.24
CA ARG A 150 -15.65 -0.71 -5.02
C ARG A 150 -15.76 -2.23 -5.23
N PHE A 151 -14.69 -2.92 -4.91
CA PHE A 151 -14.63 -4.37 -4.87
C PHE A 151 -15.18 -4.87 -3.51
N HIS A 152 -16.09 -5.83 -3.53
CA HIS A 152 -16.71 -6.36 -2.32
C HIS A 152 -16.31 -7.81 -2.06
N GLY A 153 -16.14 -8.12 -0.78
CA GLY A 153 -15.86 -9.46 -0.31
C GLY A 153 -14.37 -9.82 -0.29
N LYS A 154 -14.07 -11.11 -0.17
CA LYS A 154 -12.71 -11.60 -0.01
C LYS A 154 -11.85 -11.32 -1.25
N VAL A 155 -10.66 -10.77 -1.03
CA VAL A 155 -9.69 -10.49 -2.08
C VAL A 155 -9.00 -11.80 -2.48
N THR A 156 -9.42 -12.37 -3.60
CA THR A 156 -8.81 -13.54 -4.22
C THR A 156 -8.50 -13.24 -5.68
N LEU A 157 -7.50 -13.91 -6.23
CA LEU A 157 -7.11 -13.70 -7.62
C LEU A 157 -8.27 -13.95 -8.60
N GLU A 158 -9.06 -15.01 -8.38
CA GLU A 158 -10.22 -15.33 -9.19
C GLU A 158 -11.23 -14.18 -9.22
N ARG A 159 -11.62 -13.71 -8.04
CA ARG A 159 -12.61 -12.61 -7.91
C ARG A 159 -12.09 -11.28 -8.44
N LEU A 160 -10.79 -11.01 -8.27
CA LEU A 160 -10.15 -9.83 -8.86
C LEU A 160 -10.16 -9.90 -10.39
N ARG A 161 -9.86 -11.05 -10.96
CA ARG A 161 -9.92 -11.26 -12.42
C ARG A 161 -11.34 -11.09 -12.96
N GLU A 162 -12.34 -11.55 -12.25
CA GLU A 162 -13.75 -11.34 -12.61
C GLU A 162 -14.10 -9.84 -12.60
N ALA A 163 -13.69 -9.11 -11.56
CA ALA A 163 -13.93 -7.68 -11.47
C ALA A 163 -13.23 -6.89 -12.58
N VAL A 164 -12.01 -7.24 -12.91
CA VAL A 164 -11.23 -6.65 -14.02
C VAL A 164 -11.87 -7.00 -15.36
N GLY A 165 -12.29 -8.23 -15.55
CA GLY A 165 -12.96 -8.69 -16.78
C GLY A 165 -14.30 -8.01 -17.06
N ALA A 166 -15.02 -7.59 -16.01
CA ALA A 166 -16.28 -6.85 -16.15
C ALA A 166 -16.11 -5.42 -16.69
N ILE A 167 -14.88 -4.86 -16.61
CA ILE A 167 -14.54 -3.49 -17.05
C ILE A 167 -13.92 -3.50 -18.46
N ALA A 168 -13.22 -4.57 -18.78
CA ALA A 168 -12.49 -4.71 -20.04
C ALA A 168 -13.42 -4.87 -21.25
#